data_316cd2c6b34742cd4cee9bf508eb8717
#
_entry.id   316cd2c6b34742cd4cee9bf508eb8717
#
_cell.length_a   1.000
_cell.length_b   1.000
_cell.length_c   1.000
_cell.angle_alpha   90.00
_cell.angle_beta   90.00
_cell.angle_gamma   90.00
#
_symmetry.space_group_name_H-M   'P 1'
#
loop_
_entity.id
_entity.type
_entity.pdbx_description
1 polymer ?
#
loop_
_entity_poly.entity_id
_entity_poly.type
_entity_poly.pdbx_seq_one_letter_code
_entity_poly.pdbx_strand_id
1 'polypeptide(L)'
;LAAEAAVRGGDGATALHTLRVALRRLRSLVRSCRDAWPAERAERALQCLAELGRTCGSCRDHDVMLELVGDGLARLPSALRQGGDAALQQLRVQRDAAAATLQRQLRTAEH
;
A
#
# COMPACT_ATOMS: atom_id res chain seq x y z
N LEU A 1 -13.20 -7.90 0.35
CA LEU A 1 -12.97 -7.40 -1.00
C LEU A 1 -11.92 -8.23 -1.73
N ALA A 2 -12.12 -8.46 -3.03
CA ALA A 2 -11.17 -9.22 -3.84
C ALA A 2 -9.76 -8.62 -3.82
N ALA A 3 -9.65 -7.29 -3.85
CA ALA A 3 -8.36 -6.59 -3.80
C ALA A 3 -7.63 -6.84 -2.47
N GLU A 4 -8.35 -6.87 -1.35
CA GLU A 4 -7.76 -7.17 -0.05
C GLU A 4 -7.24 -8.60 0.00
N ALA A 5 -8.03 -9.56 -0.48
CA ALA A 5 -7.61 -10.96 -0.52
C ALA A 5 -6.38 -11.17 -1.40
N ALA A 6 -6.29 -10.48 -2.54
CA ALA A 6 -5.15 -10.55 -3.44
C ALA A 6 -3.88 -9.95 -2.81
N VAL A 7 -4.00 -8.86 -2.07
CA VAL A 7 -2.87 -8.27 -1.33
C VAL A 7 -2.33 -9.27 -0.31
N ARG A 8 -3.20 -9.99 0.37
CA ARG A 8 -2.82 -11.05 1.31
C ARG A 8 -2.22 -12.26 0.61
N GLY A 9 -2.71 -12.57 -0.60
CA GLY A 9 -2.37 -13.79 -1.33
C GLY A 9 -1.08 -13.77 -2.11
N GLY A 10 -0.36 -12.64 -2.18
CA GLY A 10 0.94 -12.56 -2.85
C GLY A 10 0.95 -11.92 -4.23
N ASP A 11 -0.21 -11.67 -4.86
CA ASP A 11 -0.32 -10.88 -6.10
C ASP A 11 -0.31 -9.37 -5.78
N GLY A 12 0.58 -8.99 -4.85
CA GLY A 12 0.54 -7.71 -4.18
C GLY A 12 0.67 -6.50 -5.10
N ALA A 13 1.56 -6.56 -6.09
CA ALA A 13 1.82 -5.42 -6.96
C ALA A 13 0.59 -5.04 -7.80
N THR A 14 -0.05 -6.03 -8.42
CA THR A 14 -1.24 -5.81 -9.25
C THR A 14 -2.44 -5.42 -8.39
N ALA A 15 -2.64 -6.11 -7.27
CA ALA A 15 -3.74 -5.81 -6.35
C ALA A 15 -3.60 -4.42 -5.76
N LEU A 16 -2.37 -4.01 -5.40
CA LEU A 16 -2.10 -2.69 -4.85
C LEU A 16 -2.39 -1.59 -5.89
N HIS A 17 -1.99 -1.81 -7.14
CA HIS A 17 -2.30 -0.88 -8.23
C HIS A 17 -3.80 -0.73 -8.42
N THR A 18 -4.53 -1.84 -8.45
CA THR A 18 -5.99 -1.86 -8.59
C THR A 18 -6.65 -1.10 -7.43
N LEU A 19 -6.17 -1.31 -6.21
CA LEU A 19 -6.68 -0.63 -5.03
C LEU A 19 -6.42 0.88 -5.11
N ARG A 20 -5.24 1.30 -5.53
CA ARG A 20 -4.89 2.73 -5.68
C ARG A 20 -5.80 3.41 -6.71
N VAL A 21 -6.08 2.75 -7.82
CA VAL A 21 -6.99 3.27 -8.85
C VAL A 21 -8.40 3.40 -8.27
N ALA A 22 -8.88 2.37 -7.56
CA ALA A 22 -10.20 2.39 -6.94
C ALA A 22 -10.32 3.52 -5.90
N LEU A 23 -9.31 3.72 -5.07
CA LEU A 23 -9.30 4.79 -4.07
C LEU A 23 -9.36 6.17 -4.73
N ARG A 24 -8.62 6.37 -5.81
CA ARG A 24 -8.64 7.63 -6.54
C ARG A 24 -10.02 7.91 -7.13
N ARG A 25 -10.64 6.89 -7.73
CA ARG A 25 -11.99 7.00 -8.29
C ARG A 25 -13.02 7.30 -7.22
N LEU A 26 -12.93 6.64 -6.08
CA LEU A 26 -13.83 6.88 -4.95
C LEU A 26 -13.69 8.31 -4.41
N ARG A 27 -12.46 8.81 -4.29
CA ARG A 27 -12.24 10.20 -3.86
C ARG A 27 -12.89 11.19 -4.83
N SER A 28 -12.72 10.97 -6.12
CA SER A 28 -13.34 11.82 -7.14
C SER A 28 -14.86 11.77 -7.06
N LEU A 29 -15.42 10.58 -6.87
CA LEU A 29 -16.86 10.39 -6.75
C LEU A 29 -17.42 11.09 -5.51
N VAL A 30 -16.76 10.94 -4.36
CA VAL A 30 -17.18 11.60 -3.12
C VAL A 30 -17.16 13.13 -3.29
N ARG A 31 -16.11 13.66 -3.92
CA ARG A 31 -16.01 15.10 -4.19
C ARG A 31 -17.13 15.59 -5.10
N SER A 32 -17.47 14.82 -6.12
CA SER A 32 -18.53 15.17 -7.08
C SER A 32 -19.92 15.12 -6.45
N CYS A 33 -20.14 14.20 -5.52
CA CYS A 33 -21.42 13.99 -4.83
C CYS A 33 -21.49 14.66 -3.47
N ARG A 34 -20.53 15.50 -3.15
CA ARG A 34 -20.36 16.09 -1.82
C ARG A 34 -21.61 16.80 -1.32
N ASP A 35 -22.29 17.52 -2.20
CA ASP A 35 -23.47 18.30 -1.83
C ASP A 35 -24.70 17.43 -1.53
N ALA A 36 -24.68 16.16 -1.96
CA ALA A 36 -25.76 15.21 -1.71
C ALA A 36 -25.69 14.57 -0.32
N TRP A 37 -24.58 14.77 0.40
CA TRP A 37 -24.33 14.16 1.71
C TRP A 37 -24.15 15.20 2.79
N PRO A 38 -24.41 14.85 4.08
CA PRO A 38 -24.01 15.71 5.17
C PRO A 38 -22.51 16.00 5.11
N ALA A 39 -22.15 17.27 5.31
CA ALA A 39 -20.75 17.71 5.16
C ALA A 39 -19.78 16.90 6.00
N GLU A 40 -20.15 16.52 7.22
CA GLU A 40 -19.32 15.74 8.12
C GLU A 40 -19.00 14.34 7.57
N ARG A 41 -20.01 13.71 6.94
CA ARG A 41 -19.83 12.37 6.35
C ARG A 41 -18.92 12.41 5.15
N ALA A 42 -19.11 13.41 4.28
CA ALA A 42 -18.24 13.59 3.12
C ALA A 42 -16.80 13.83 3.54
N GLU A 43 -16.57 14.67 4.55
CA GLU A 43 -15.26 14.98 5.07
C GLU A 43 -14.58 13.74 5.67
N ARG A 44 -15.30 12.95 6.48
CA ARG A 44 -14.76 11.71 7.04
C ARG A 44 -14.40 10.70 5.96
N ALA A 45 -15.25 10.56 4.96
CA ALA A 45 -14.99 9.67 3.84
C ALA A 45 -13.72 10.07 3.09
N LEU A 46 -13.57 11.37 2.81
CA LEU A 46 -12.38 11.88 2.13
C LEU A 46 -11.11 11.67 2.96
N GLN A 47 -11.18 11.88 4.28
CA GLN A 47 -10.06 11.64 5.18
C GLN A 47 -9.66 10.18 5.20
N CYS A 48 -10.63 9.28 5.32
CA CYS A 48 -10.39 7.84 5.31
C CYS A 48 -9.72 7.40 4.00
N LEU A 49 -10.24 7.86 2.88
CA LEU A 49 -9.68 7.54 1.56
C LEU A 49 -8.27 8.10 1.39
N ALA A 50 -8.00 9.29 1.93
CA ALA A 50 -6.67 9.88 1.90
C ALA A 50 -5.66 9.06 2.73
N GLU A 51 -6.06 8.59 3.91
CA GLU A 51 -5.22 7.75 4.76
C GLU A 51 -4.90 6.41 4.09
N LEU A 52 -5.92 5.77 3.51
CA LEU A 52 -5.72 4.54 2.74
C LEU A 52 -4.77 4.77 1.57
N GLY A 53 -4.92 5.89 0.88
CA GLY A 53 -4.04 6.27 -0.23
C GLY A 53 -2.59 6.43 0.21
N ARG A 54 -2.36 7.07 1.35
CA ARG A 54 -1.00 7.22 1.90
C ARG A 54 -0.38 5.87 2.26
N THR A 55 -1.14 4.99 2.89
CA THR A 55 -0.66 3.65 3.25
C THR A 55 -0.35 2.83 2.01
N CYS A 56 -1.19 2.89 0.98
CA CYS A 56 -0.92 2.24 -0.30
C CYS A 56 0.36 2.78 -0.94
N GLY A 57 0.58 4.10 -0.88
CA GLY A 57 1.80 4.72 -1.38
C GLY A 57 3.03 4.21 -0.65
N SER A 58 2.96 4.10 0.68
CA SER A 58 4.03 3.55 1.50
C SER A 58 4.34 2.09 1.13
N CYS A 59 3.30 1.26 0.96
CA CYS A 59 3.48 -0.13 0.51
C CYS A 59 4.17 -0.19 -0.85
N ARG A 60 3.76 0.66 -1.77
CA ARG A 60 4.35 0.74 -3.11
C ARG A 60 5.82 1.13 -3.03
N ASP A 61 6.16 2.12 -2.22
CA ASP A 61 7.53 2.60 -2.06
C ASP A 61 8.43 1.50 -1.50
N HIS A 62 7.95 0.74 -0.51
CA HIS A 62 8.69 -0.39 0.05
C HIS A 62 8.91 -1.49 -0.98
N ASP A 63 7.88 -1.81 -1.79
CA ASP A 63 8.00 -2.81 -2.84
C ASP A 63 9.04 -2.40 -3.89
N VAL A 64 9.01 -1.14 -4.32
CA VAL A 64 9.98 -0.60 -5.29
C VAL A 64 11.40 -0.64 -4.71
N MET A 65 11.55 -0.24 -3.45
CA MET A 65 12.85 -0.26 -2.77
C MET A 65 13.40 -1.68 -2.68
N LEU A 66 12.57 -2.65 -2.30
CA LEU A 66 12.96 -4.07 -2.23
C LEU A 66 13.44 -4.57 -3.59
N GLU A 67 12.73 -4.24 -4.65
CA GLU A 67 13.07 -4.64 -6.00
C GLU A 67 14.43 -4.05 -6.42
N LEU A 68 14.61 -2.75 -6.19
CA LEU A 68 15.86 -2.05 -6.55
C LEU A 68 17.06 -2.58 -5.75
N VAL A 69 16.91 -2.75 -4.45
CA VAL A 69 17.99 -3.25 -3.59
C VAL A 69 18.29 -4.71 -3.92
N GLY A 70 17.25 -5.53 -4.13
CA GLY A 70 17.42 -6.93 -4.50
C GLY A 70 18.17 -7.08 -5.82
N ASP A 71 17.81 -6.31 -6.83
CA ASP A 71 18.49 -6.31 -8.13
C ASP A 71 19.93 -5.83 -8.02
N GLY A 72 20.17 -4.80 -7.22
CA GLY A 72 21.52 -4.28 -6.97
C GLY A 72 22.39 -5.31 -6.28
N LEU A 73 21.88 -6.00 -5.25
CA LEU A 73 22.62 -7.03 -4.53
C LEU A 73 22.95 -8.24 -5.41
N ALA A 74 22.04 -8.62 -6.31
CA ALA A 74 22.26 -9.73 -7.22
C ALA A 74 23.46 -9.51 -8.15
N ARG A 75 23.85 -8.26 -8.37
CA ARG A 75 24.98 -7.90 -9.22
C ARG A 75 26.31 -7.83 -8.46
N LEU A 76 26.28 -7.92 -7.13
CA LEU A 76 27.49 -7.87 -6.30
C LEU A 76 28.15 -9.23 -6.15
N PRO A 77 29.50 -9.29 -6.01
CA PRO A 77 30.16 -10.53 -5.61
C PRO A 77 29.63 -11.05 -4.28
N SER A 78 29.62 -12.37 -4.12
CA SER A 78 29.10 -13.04 -2.90
C SER A 78 29.68 -12.49 -1.61
N ALA A 79 30.97 -12.14 -1.62
CA ALA A 79 31.66 -11.62 -0.44
C ALA A 79 31.09 -10.27 0.04
N LEU A 80 30.48 -9.50 -0.86
CA LEU A 80 29.92 -8.19 -0.55
C LEU A 80 28.42 -8.19 -0.27
N ARG A 81 27.75 -9.33 -0.46
CA ARG A 81 26.30 -9.43 -0.29
C ARG A 81 25.84 -9.53 1.16
N GLN A 82 26.70 -9.99 2.05
CA GLN A 82 26.32 -10.37 3.43
C GLN A 82 25.68 -9.20 4.19
N GLY A 83 26.29 -8.01 4.14
CA GLY A 83 25.73 -6.82 4.76
C GLY A 83 24.45 -6.34 4.09
N GLY A 84 24.38 -6.50 2.76
CA GLY A 84 23.21 -6.13 1.97
C GLY A 84 22.01 -7.03 2.23
N ASP A 85 22.25 -8.31 2.51
CA ASP A 85 21.17 -9.26 2.85
C ASP A 85 20.46 -8.85 4.14
N ALA A 86 21.22 -8.38 5.14
CA ALA A 86 20.64 -7.86 6.38
C ALA A 86 19.76 -6.62 6.12
N ALA A 87 20.23 -5.70 5.28
CA ALA A 87 19.46 -4.53 4.90
C ALA A 87 18.18 -4.90 4.14
N LEU A 88 18.29 -5.88 3.23
CA LEU A 88 17.15 -6.39 2.49
C LEU A 88 16.11 -7.01 3.40
N GLN A 89 16.56 -7.78 4.39
CA GLN A 89 15.65 -8.38 5.37
C GLN A 89 14.91 -7.32 6.19
N GLN A 90 15.60 -6.26 6.56
CA GLN A 90 14.97 -5.14 7.28
C GLN A 90 13.92 -4.43 6.43
N LEU A 91 14.20 -4.25 5.14
CA LEU A 91 13.23 -3.69 4.19
C LEU A 91 11.99 -4.58 4.06
N ARG A 92 12.17 -5.91 4.05
CA ARG A 92 11.05 -6.85 4.02
C ARG A 92 10.17 -6.72 5.26
N VAL A 93 10.79 -6.58 6.43
CA VAL A 93 10.05 -6.38 7.69
C VAL A 93 9.24 -5.09 7.62
N GLN A 94 9.82 -4.01 7.13
CA GLN A 94 9.13 -2.73 6.99
C GLN A 94 7.97 -2.81 5.99
N ARG A 95 8.17 -3.50 4.86
CA ARG A 95 7.11 -3.72 3.87
C ARG A 95 5.96 -4.52 4.48
N ASP A 96 6.28 -5.59 5.21
CA ASP A 96 5.25 -6.44 5.83
C ASP A 96 4.47 -5.66 6.88
N ALA A 97 5.13 -4.78 7.63
CA ALA A 97 4.47 -3.90 8.59
C ALA A 97 3.53 -2.91 7.90
N ALA A 98 3.95 -2.34 6.77
CA ALA A 98 3.11 -1.43 5.98
C ALA A 98 1.89 -2.17 5.41
N ALA A 99 2.08 -3.39 4.90
CA ALA A 99 1.00 -4.22 4.39
C ALA A 99 0.00 -4.59 5.49
N ALA A 100 0.49 -4.91 6.68
CA ALA A 100 -0.36 -5.20 7.84
C ALA A 100 -1.19 -3.98 8.25
N THR A 101 -0.60 -2.79 8.21
CA THR A 101 -1.31 -1.54 8.48
C THR A 101 -2.43 -1.32 7.48
N LEU A 102 -2.15 -1.52 6.19
CA LEU A 102 -3.15 -1.40 5.14
C LEU A 102 -4.31 -2.35 5.36
N GLN A 103 -4.03 -3.61 5.67
CA GLN A 103 -5.07 -4.61 5.93
C GLN A 103 -5.95 -4.23 7.11
N ARG A 104 -5.35 -3.69 8.19
CA ARG A 104 -6.12 -3.21 9.36
C ARG A 104 -7.02 -2.04 8.99
N GLN A 105 -6.52 -1.09 8.20
CA GLN A 105 -7.30 0.05 7.75
C GLN A 105 -8.47 -0.39 6.87
N LEU A 106 -8.24 -1.34 5.98
CA LEU A 106 -9.29 -1.87 5.10
C LEU A 106 -10.39 -2.58 5.91
N ARG A 107 -10.00 -3.36 6.91
CA ARG A 107 -10.98 -4.03 7.79
C ARG A 107 -11.79 -3.03 8.60
N THR A 108 -11.16 -1.98 9.10
CA THR A 108 -11.85 -0.92 9.84
C THR A 108 -12.82 -0.18 8.94
N ALA A 109 -12.46 0.07 7.69
CA ALA A 109 -13.32 0.77 6.73
C ALA A 109 -14.56 -0.02 6.34
N GLU A 110 -14.53 -1.36 6.46
CA GLU A 110 -15.70 -2.22 6.18
C GLU A 110 -16.78 -2.13 7.28
N HIS A 111 -16.44 -1.64 8.44
CA HIS A 111 -17.35 -1.49 9.57
C HIS A 111 -17.64 -0.01 9.83
#